data_aac069944f98c6fba7f225ffd214d87d
#
_entry.id   aac069944f98c6fba7f225ffd214d87d
#
_cell.length_a   1.000
_cell.length_b   1.000
_cell.length_c   1.000
_cell.angle_alpha   90.00
_cell.angle_beta   90.00
_cell.angle_gamma   90.00
#
_symmetry.space_group_name_H-M   'P 1'
#
loop_
_entity.id
_entity.type
_entity.pdbx_description
1 polymer ?
#
loop_
_entity_poly.entity_id
_entity_poly.type
_entity_poly.pdbx_seq_one_letter_code
_entity_poly.pdbx_strand_id
1 'polypeptide(L)'
;MKQVTIYTDGACSGNPGPGGWGALLLYKDTVRELSGGEEHTTNNRMELLGAISAISALKEPCEIELYTDSQYIANAINKGWLQGWKAKNWKRKDGELKNIDLWQELDKLLSLHTVTFHWVKGHAENKFNNRCDELAVIQRDKFSGK
;
A
#
# COMPACT_ATOMS: atom_id res chain seq x y z
N MET A 1 0.91 -2.00 -22.92
CA MET A 1 0.76 -1.37 -21.60
C MET A 1 2.11 -0.89 -21.06
N LYS A 2 2.12 0.27 -20.43
CA LYS A 2 3.33 0.75 -19.75
C LYS A 2 3.66 -0.17 -18.58
N GLN A 3 4.94 -0.43 -18.39
CA GLN A 3 5.43 -1.22 -17.26
C GLN A 3 5.96 -0.26 -16.21
N VAL A 4 5.39 -0.37 -15.01
CA VAL A 4 5.72 0.52 -13.88
C VAL A 4 6.11 -0.35 -12.69
N THR A 5 7.17 0.06 -11.99
CA THR A 5 7.56 -0.57 -10.74
C THR A 5 7.17 0.36 -9.60
N ILE A 6 6.54 -0.19 -8.57
CA ILE A 6 6.10 0.59 -7.41
C ILE A 6 6.69 -0.02 -6.14
N TYR A 7 7.20 0.83 -5.25
CA TYR A 7 7.59 0.46 -3.91
C TYR A 7 6.73 1.25 -2.94
N THR A 8 6.27 0.62 -1.87
CA THR A 8 5.44 1.27 -0.85
C THR A 8 5.86 0.86 0.55
N ASP A 9 5.60 1.73 1.52
CA ASP A 9 5.78 1.42 2.93
C ASP A 9 4.83 2.27 3.77
N GLY A 10 4.57 1.81 4.99
CA GLY A 10 3.74 2.51 5.96
C GLY A 10 4.38 2.48 7.32
N ALA A 11 4.07 3.48 8.12
CA ALA A 11 4.56 3.59 9.49
C ALA A 11 3.46 4.18 10.37
N CYS A 12 3.36 3.68 11.61
CA CYS A 12 2.37 4.18 12.55
C CYS A 12 2.98 4.23 13.95
N SER A 13 2.73 5.34 14.65
CA SER A 13 3.20 5.52 16.03
C SER A 13 2.06 5.17 16.98
N GLY A 14 2.15 4.00 17.62
CA GLY A 14 1.01 3.41 18.29
C GLY A 14 0.10 2.75 17.24
N ASN A 15 -0.85 1.96 17.65
CA ASN A 15 -1.72 1.25 16.71
C ASN A 15 -3.07 1.05 17.37
N PRO A 16 -3.98 2.07 17.35
CA PRO A 16 -3.96 3.25 16.47
C PRO A 16 -3.12 4.42 16.98
N GLY A 17 -2.86 5.35 16.07
CA GLY A 17 -2.13 6.58 16.35
C GLY A 17 -1.79 7.31 15.04
N PRO A 18 -0.93 8.33 15.09
CA PRO A 18 -0.51 9.02 13.88
C PRO A 18 0.31 8.08 12.98
N GLY A 19 0.08 8.18 11.70
CA GLY A 19 0.76 7.32 10.73
C GLY A 19 1.05 8.03 9.42
N GLY A 20 1.94 7.43 8.65
CA GLY A 20 2.31 7.92 7.34
C GLY A 20 2.57 6.79 6.37
N TRP A 21 2.57 7.11 5.09
CA TRP A 21 2.91 6.18 4.03
C TRP A 21 3.82 6.86 3.01
N GLY A 22 4.62 6.07 2.34
CA GLY A 22 5.48 6.53 1.26
C GLY A 22 5.43 5.58 0.09
N ALA A 23 5.60 6.12 -1.11
CA ALA A 23 5.58 5.33 -2.32
C ALA A 23 6.54 5.92 -3.35
N LEU A 24 7.16 5.03 -4.13
CA LEU A 24 7.97 5.41 -5.28
C LEU A 24 7.40 4.74 -6.51
N LEU A 25 7.24 5.53 -7.57
CA LEU A 25 6.81 5.02 -8.88
C LEU A 25 7.97 5.16 -9.84
N LEU A 26 8.42 4.05 -10.40
CA LEU A 26 9.53 4.03 -11.34
C LEU A 26 9.02 3.67 -12.72
N TYR A 27 9.24 4.59 -13.66
CA TYR A 27 8.90 4.37 -15.06
C TYR A 27 10.08 4.82 -15.92
N LYS A 28 10.71 3.87 -16.62
CA LYS A 28 11.95 4.13 -17.38
C LYS A 28 12.97 4.79 -16.46
N ASP A 29 13.45 5.98 -16.78
CA ASP A 29 14.46 6.69 -15.99
C ASP A 29 13.86 7.68 -15.00
N THR A 30 12.53 7.68 -14.85
CA THR A 30 11.83 8.62 -13.99
C THR A 30 11.44 7.96 -12.67
N VAL A 31 11.71 8.65 -11.57
CA VAL A 31 11.27 8.24 -10.23
C VAL A 31 10.37 9.33 -9.68
N ARG A 32 9.15 8.96 -9.27
CA ARG A 32 8.20 9.88 -8.65
C ARG A 32 7.95 9.43 -7.22
N GLU A 33 8.05 10.37 -6.27
CA GLU A 33 7.79 10.11 -4.87
C GLU A 33 6.41 10.64 -4.49
N LEU A 34 5.68 9.83 -3.71
CA LEU A 34 4.39 10.22 -3.12
C LEU A 34 4.43 9.90 -1.63
N SER A 35 3.74 10.70 -0.84
CA SER A 35 3.62 10.43 0.60
C SER A 35 2.39 11.11 1.16
N GLY A 36 1.94 10.63 2.31
CA GLY A 36 0.80 11.19 3.03
C GLY A 36 0.68 10.55 4.39
N GLY A 37 -0.36 10.91 5.13
CA GLY A 37 -0.57 10.36 6.46
C GLY A 37 -1.90 10.75 7.05
N GLU A 38 -2.15 10.29 8.27
CA GLU A 38 -3.37 10.53 9.04
C GLU A 38 -3.01 10.66 10.52
N GLU A 39 -3.79 11.46 11.26
CA GLU A 39 -3.57 11.66 12.70
C GLU A 39 -3.92 10.43 13.53
N HIS A 40 -4.91 9.66 13.09
CA HIS A 40 -5.42 8.50 13.83
C HIS A 40 -5.68 7.36 12.87
N THR A 41 -4.75 6.43 12.82
CA THR A 41 -4.78 5.35 11.83
C THR A 41 -4.07 4.11 12.38
N THR A 42 -3.87 3.11 11.52
CA THR A 42 -3.13 1.90 11.86
C THR A 42 -2.05 1.64 10.82
N ASN A 43 -1.09 0.81 11.16
CA ASN A 43 -0.04 0.44 10.22
C ASN A 43 -0.62 -0.20 8.94
N ASN A 44 -1.59 -1.11 9.10
CA ASN A 44 -2.21 -1.77 7.94
C ASN A 44 -2.93 -0.77 7.02
N ARG A 45 -3.60 0.24 7.59
CA ARG A 45 -4.24 1.27 6.77
C ARG A 45 -3.22 2.09 6.01
N MET A 46 -2.08 2.40 6.63
CA MET A 46 -1.02 3.17 5.96
C MET A 46 -0.40 2.36 4.82
N GLU A 47 -0.20 1.07 5.02
CA GLU A 47 0.28 0.19 3.96
C GLU A 47 -0.69 0.15 2.78
N LEU A 48 -1.99 0.02 3.06
CA LEU A 48 -3.02 0.02 2.02
C LEU A 48 -3.10 1.36 1.29
N LEU A 49 -3.09 2.47 2.03
CA LEU A 49 -3.16 3.80 1.43
C LEU A 49 -1.95 4.09 0.55
N GLY A 50 -0.78 3.61 0.94
CA GLY A 50 0.41 3.74 0.12
C GLY A 50 0.24 3.07 -1.24
N ALA A 51 -0.24 1.82 -1.24
CA ALA A 51 -0.49 1.08 -2.48
C ALA A 51 -1.58 1.74 -3.32
N ILE A 52 -2.70 2.10 -2.69
CA ILE A 52 -3.83 2.74 -3.38
C ILE A 52 -3.40 4.06 -4.02
N SER A 53 -2.71 4.89 -3.26
CA SER A 53 -2.29 6.21 -3.73
C SER A 53 -1.32 6.11 -4.90
N ALA A 54 -0.38 5.16 -4.83
CA ALA A 54 0.59 4.95 -5.91
C ALA A 54 -0.11 4.50 -7.20
N ILE A 55 -0.99 3.50 -7.10
CA ILE A 55 -1.69 2.97 -8.27
C ILE A 55 -2.64 4.03 -8.84
N SER A 56 -3.34 4.78 -7.97
CA SER A 56 -4.26 5.84 -8.38
C SER A 56 -3.57 6.98 -9.14
N ALA A 57 -2.28 7.15 -8.96
CA ALA A 57 -1.52 8.19 -9.66
C ALA A 57 -1.32 7.89 -11.14
N LEU A 58 -1.53 6.64 -11.55
CA LEU A 58 -1.38 6.22 -12.94
C LEU A 58 -2.69 6.49 -13.69
N LYS A 59 -2.58 7.17 -14.81
CA LYS A 59 -3.75 7.69 -15.56
C LYS A 59 -4.21 6.78 -16.70
N GLU A 60 -3.50 5.70 -16.93
CA GLU A 60 -3.87 4.73 -17.97
C GLU A 60 -3.57 3.33 -17.46
N PRO A 61 -4.18 2.29 -18.05
CA PRO A 61 -3.88 0.92 -17.64
C PRO A 61 -2.40 0.61 -17.77
N CYS A 62 -1.82 0.04 -16.71
CA CYS A 62 -0.40 -0.29 -16.65
C CYS A 62 -0.20 -1.72 -16.17
N GLU A 63 0.95 -2.28 -16.53
CA GLU A 63 1.44 -3.51 -15.94
C GLU A 63 2.36 -3.11 -14.80
N ILE A 64 1.99 -3.49 -13.58
CA ILE A 64 2.63 -3.00 -12.36
C ILE A 64 3.29 -4.15 -11.59
N GLU A 65 4.56 -3.96 -11.22
CA GLU A 65 5.25 -4.79 -10.25
C GLU A 65 5.32 -3.98 -8.96
N LEU A 66 4.57 -4.39 -7.94
CA LEU A 66 4.49 -3.65 -6.67
C LEU A 66 5.19 -4.43 -5.56
N TYR A 67 6.16 -3.78 -4.93
CA TYR A 67 6.97 -4.35 -3.86
C TYR A 67 6.54 -3.76 -2.52
N THR A 68 6.24 -4.63 -1.56
CA THR A 68 5.81 -4.22 -0.22
C THR A 68 6.41 -5.16 0.82
N ASP A 69 6.72 -4.64 2.00
CA ASP A 69 7.11 -5.46 3.14
C ASP A 69 5.90 -5.88 3.99
N SER A 70 4.72 -5.46 3.61
CA SER A 70 3.49 -5.81 4.31
C SER A 70 3.03 -7.22 3.96
N GLN A 71 3.17 -8.15 4.90
CA GLN A 71 2.61 -9.49 4.75
C GLN A 71 1.09 -9.44 4.67
N TYR A 72 0.49 -8.47 5.35
CA TYR A 72 -0.96 -8.28 5.34
C TYR A 72 -1.49 -8.09 3.91
N ILE A 73 -0.87 -7.18 3.14
CA ILE A 73 -1.27 -6.94 1.75
C ILE A 73 -0.89 -8.11 0.86
N ALA A 74 0.36 -8.55 0.94
CA ALA A 74 0.86 -9.61 0.07
C ALA A 74 0.06 -10.90 0.22
N ASN A 75 -0.26 -11.27 1.47
CA ASN A 75 -1.02 -12.49 1.72
C ASN A 75 -2.47 -12.37 1.25
N ALA A 76 -3.10 -11.19 1.45
CA ALA A 76 -4.48 -11.00 1.02
C ALA A 76 -4.64 -11.18 -0.49
N ILE A 77 -3.66 -10.72 -1.25
CA ILE A 77 -3.68 -10.85 -2.71
C ILE A 77 -3.21 -12.24 -3.15
N ASN A 78 -2.03 -12.65 -2.69
CA ASN A 78 -1.36 -13.84 -3.22
C ASN A 78 -1.94 -15.16 -2.70
N LYS A 79 -2.55 -15.14 -1.51
CA LYS A 79 -3.22 -16.31 -0.94
C LYS A 79 -4.71 -16.34 -1.24
N GLY A 80 -5.22 -15.37 -2.01
CA GLY A 80 -6.60 -15.35 -2.44
C GLY A 80 -7.60 -14.87 -1.39
N TRP A 81 -7.16 -14.27 -0.30
CA TRP A 81 -8.07 -13.77 0.74
C TRP A 81 -9.01 -12.69 0.20
N LEU A 82 -8.48 -11.79 -0.64
CA LEU A 82 -9.29 -10.73 -1.24
C LEU A 82 -10.43 -11.32 -2.08
N GLN A 83 -10.14 -12.32 -2.91
CA GLN A 83 -11.16 -12.98 -3.72
C GLN A 83 -12.21 -13.67 -2.85
N GLY A 84 -11.77 -14.28 -1.75
CA GLY A 84 -12.68 -14.88 -0.79
C GLY A 84 -13.62 -13.86 -0.14
N TRP A 85 -13.10 -12.70 0.22
CA TRP A 85 -13.92 -11.63 0.80
C TRP A 85 -14.96 -11.13 -0.21
N LYS A 86 -14.57 -10.96 -1.47
CA LYS A 86 -15.49 -10.55 -2.55
C LYS A 86 -16.60 -11.58 -2.74
N ALA A 87 -16.24 -12.86 -2.75
CA ALA A 87 -17.20 -13.95 -2.93
C ALA A 87 -18.24 -13.99 -1.80
N LYS A 88 -17.87 -13.54 -0.61
CA LYS A 88 -18.75 -13.47 0.56
C LYS A 88 -19.38 -12.08 0.73
N ASN A 89 -19.36 -11.28 -0.31
CA ASN A 89 -19.91 -9.92 -0.32
C ASN A 89 -19.33 -9.05 0.81
N TRP A 90 -18.02 -9.19 1.05
CA TRP A 90 -17.23 -8.42 2.04
C TRP A 90 -17.66 -8.66 3.50
N LYS A 91 -18.26 -9.81 3.77
CA LYS A 91 -18.65 -10.20 5.13
C LYS A 91 -17.73 -11.28 5.65
N ARG A 92 -17.40 -11.22 6.94
CA ARG A 92 -16.67 -12.27 7.64
C ARG A 92 -17.61 -13.09 8.47
N LYS A 93 -17.29 -14.39 8.60
CA LYS A 93 -18.07 -15.33 9.40
C LYS A 93 -18.03 -14.96 10.90
N ASP A 94 -16.88 -14.46 11.36
CA ASP A 94 -16.61 -14.23 12.79
C ASP A 94 -16.40 -12.75 13.12
N GLY A 95 -17.17 -11.84 12.53
CA GLY A 95 -17.10 -10.42 12.83
C GLY A 95 -16.89 -9.55 11.61
N GLU A 96 -16.55 -8.27 11.83
CA GLU A 96 -16.34 -7.33 10.75
C GLU A 96 -15.00 -7.53 10.07
N LEU A 97 -14.99 -7.44 8.76
CA LEU A 97 -13.76 -7.35 7.99
C LEU A 97 -13.20 -5.94 8.15
N LYS A 98 -11.95 -5.84 8.63
CA LYS A 98 -11.30 -4.55 8.83
C LYS A 98 -10.86 -3.95 7.50
N ASN A 99 -10.91 -2.63 7.42
CA ASN A 99 -10.41 -1.86 6.28
C ASN A 99 -11.15 -2.16 4.97
N ILE A 100 -12.43 -2.51 5.06
CA ILE A 100 -13.26 -2.81 3.88
C ILE A 100 -13.21 -1.67 2.87
N ASP A 101 -13.30 -0.43 3.34
CA ASP A 101 -13.27 0.76 2.50
C ASP A 101 -12.03 0.78 1.60
N LEU A 102 -10.87 0.52 2.18
CA LEU A 102 -9.61 0.54 1.45
C LEU A 102 -9.45 -0.69 0.56
N TRP A 103 -9.89 -1.86 1.03
CA TRP A 103 -9.83 -3.08 0.22
C TRP A 103 -10.72 -2.99 -1.02
N GLN A 104 -11.90 -2.39 -0.89
CA GLN A 104 -12.80 -2.19 -2.01
C GLN A 104 -12.21 -1.21 -3.02
N GLU A 105 -11.56 -0.15 -2.54
CA GLU A 105 -10.90 0.82 -3.40
C GLU A 105 -9.73 0.19 -4.15
N LEU A 106 -8.90 -0.58 -3.44
CA LEU A 106 -7.79 -1.29 -4.08
C LEU A 106 -8.31 -2.28 -5.12
N ASP A 107 -9.37 -3.01 -4.81
CA ASP A 107 -9.96 -3.96 -5.76
C ASP A 107 -10.38 -3.29 -7.07
N LYS A 108 -10.99 -2.11 -7.00
CA LYS A 108 -11.33 -1.35 -8.20
C LYS A 108 -10.10 -1.03 -9.04
N LEU A 109 -9.03 -0.62 -8.39
CA LEU A 109 -7.77 -0.31 -9.08
C LEU A 109 -7.16 -1.55 -9.71
N LEU A 110 -7.24 -2.69 -9.04
CA LEU A 110 -6.72 -3.95 -9.57
C LEU A 110 -7.48 -4.42 -10.80
N SER A 111 -8.72 -3.98 -10.98
CA SER A 111 -9.49 -4.28 -12.19
C SER A 111 -9.07 -3.41 -13.38
N LEU A 112 -8.43 -2.27 -13.13
CA LEU A 112 -8.00 -1.33 -14.17
C LEU A 112 -6.58 -1.57 -14.65
N HIS A 113 -5.77 -2.25 -13.83
CA HIS A 113 -4.35 -2.50 -14.10
C HIS A 113 -4.04 -3.98 -13.93
N THR A 114 -2.90 -4.40 -14.47
CA THR A 114 -2.35 -5.75 -14.19
C THR A 114 -1.28 -5.58 -13.12
N VAL A 115 -1.58 -6.00 -11.89
CA VAL A 115 -0.68 -5.78 -10.75
C VAL A 115 -0.21 -7.11 -10.18
N THR A 116 1.10 -7.25 -10.05
CA THR A 116 1.73 -8.37 -9.36
C THR A 116 2.33 -7.86 -8.06
N PHE A 117 1.95 -8.45 -6.94
CA PHE A 117 2.45 -8.06 -5.63
C PHE A 117 3.61 -8.96 -5.23
N HIS A 118 4.72 -8.33 -4.85
CA HIS A 118 5.91 -9.02 -4.37
C HIS A 118 6.14 -8.64 -2.91
N TRP A 119 6.22 -9.65 -2.06
CA TRP A 119 6.59 -9.40 -0.68
C TRP A 119 8.12 -9.35 -0.59
N VAL A 120 8.63 -8.32 0.07
CA VAL A 120 10.06 -8.18 0.34
C VAL A 120 10.25 -8.03 1.84
N LYS A 121 11.35 -8.55 2.35
CA LYS A 121 11.66 -8.43 3.77
C LYS A 121 11.98 -6.98 4.09
N GLY A 122 11.35 -6.44 5.13
CA GLY A 122 11.62 -5.06 5.57
C GLY A 122 13.05 -4.89 6.01
N HIS A 123 13.56 -3.66 5.89
CA HIS A 123 14.93 -3.29 6.25
C HIS A 123 16.02 -4.03 5.46
N ALA A 124 15.65 -4.54 4.28
CA ALA A 124 16.62 -5.10 3.36
C ALA A 124 17.46 -3.98 2.74
N GLU A 125 18.51 -4.36 2.01
CA GLU A 125 19.46 -3.41 1.41
C GLU A 125 18.89 -2.68 0.18
N ASN A 126 17.59 -2.62 0.01
CA ASN A 126 16.96 -1.98 -1.13
C ASN A 126 16.76 -0.50 -0.87
N LYS A 127 17.44 0.34 -1.67
CA LYS A 127 17.39 1.80 -1.51
C LYS A 127 15.99 2.37 -1.72
N PHE A 128 15.16 1.73 -2.56
CA PHE A 128 13.80 2.21 -2.82
C PHE A 128 12.88 1.92 -1.64
N ASN A 129 13.00 0.74 -1.03
CA ASN A 129 12.26 0.42 0.19
C ASN A 129 12.66 1.37 1.31
N ASN A 130 13.95 1.63 1.44
CA ASN A 130 14.47 2.54 2.48
C ASN A 130 13.94 3.96 2.28
N ARG A 131 13.85 4.41 1.03
CA ARG A 131 13.29 5.74 0.76
C ARG A 131 11.80 5.80 1.09
N CYS A 132 11.04 4.75 0.79
CA CYS A 132 9.62 4.68 1.17
C CYS A 132 9.44 4.74 2.69
N ASP A 133 10.30 4.05 3.44
CA ASP A 133 10.28 4.09 4.90
C ASP A 133 10.54 5.51 5.40
N GLU A 134 11.56 6.19 4.86
CA GLU A 134 11.85 7.57 5.22
C GLU A 134 10.64 8.48 5.00
N LEU A 135 10.00 8.37 3.84
CA LEU A 135 8.82 9.18 3.50
C LEU A 135 7.68 8.90 4.47
N ALA A 136 7.45 7.63 4.79
CA ALA A 136 6.40 7.22 5.72
C ALA A 136 6.66 7.78 7.12
N VAL A 137 7.88 7.70 7.60
CA VAL A 137 8.27 8.20 8.92
C VAL A 137 8.15 9.72 9.00
N ILE A 138 8.55 10.43 7.96
CA ILE A 138 8.41 11.90 7.90
C ILE A 138 6.94 12.29 8.04
N GLN A 139 6.06 11.63 7.32
CA GLN A 139 4.63 11.92 7.38
C GLN A 139 4.04 11.54 8.73
N ARG A 140 4.40 10.37 9.27
CA ARG A 140 3.96 9.95 10.60
C ARG A 140 4.30 11.00 11.66
N ASP A 141 5.55 11.48 11.65
CA ASP A 141 6.02 12.46 12.63
C ASP A 141 5.32 13.81 12.46
N LYS A 142 5.03 14.19 11.22
CA LYS A 142 4.29 15.41 10.91
C LYS A 142 2.89 15.37 11.53
N PHE A 143 2.19 14.26 11.43
CA PHE A 143 0.85 14.08 11.99
C PHE A 143 0.85 13.82 13.48
N SER A 144 2.00 13.51 14.08
CA SER A 144 2.13 13.38 15.54
C SER A 144 2.44 14.70 16.23
N GLY A 145 2.63 15.79 15.47
CA GLY A 145 2.96 17.08 16.02
C GLY A 145 4.43 17.27 16.34
N LYS A 146 5.27 16.42 15.81
CA LYS A 146 6.72 16.50 16.02
C LYS A 146 7.42 17.29 14.94
#